data_449b8416abaa849da79a010491d64ad8
#
_entry.id   449b8416abaa849da79a010491d64ad8
#
_cell.length_a   1.000
_cell.length_b   1.000
_cell.length_c   1.000
_cell.angle_alpha   90.00
_cell.angle_beta   90.00
_cell.angle_gamma   90.00
#
_symmetry.space_group_name_H-M   'P 1'
#
loop_
_entity.id
_entity.type
_entity.pdbx_description
1 polymer ?
#
loop_
_entity_poly.entity_id
_entity_poly.type
_entity_poly.pdbx_seq_one_letter_code
_entity_poly.pdbx_strand_id
1 'polypeptide(L)'
;VEVFGFLPTALFVWFLVLGVPTASLMNRIGRKNTVLLSMAFTFVGMIVPVLWYSFASCIVAFALLGIGNTVLQVSINPLLSNVVDGRNMTGVMTVGQFCRSLCSLSGPLITSVAARGLGDWRYVFPIYALVTLISALWLWACRVPVETQVVSTSVKDTFALLGRKKILLLFFAMMAFLGIDI
;
A
#
# COMPACT_ATOMS: atom_id res chain seq x y z
N VAL A 1 9.17 -11.82 23.56
CA VAL A 1 9.39 -10.44 23.07
C VAL A 1 10.05 -10.44 21.69
N GLU A 2 10.99 -11.35 21.41
CA GLU A 2 11.72 -11.41 20.13
C GLU A 2 10.84 -11.72 18.91
N VAL A 3 9.80 -12.51 19.06
CA VAL A 3 8.91 -12.91 17.95
C VAL A 3 8.10 -11.71 17.40
N PHE A 4 7.77 -10.73 18.23
CA PHE A 4 7.03 -9.53 17.79
C PHE A 4 7.87 -8.60 16.91
N GLY A 5 9.20 -8.63 17.00
CA GLY A 5 10.09 -7.86 16.13
C GLY A 5 10.11 -8.35 14.68
N PHE A 6 9.73 -9.61 14.43
CA PHE A 6 9.65 -10.16 13.06
C PHE A 6 8.38 -9.74 12.30
N LEU A 7 7.33 -9.28 12.98
CA LEU A 7 6.09 -8.87 12.34
C LEU A 7 6.27 -7.69 11.36
N PRO A 8 6.95 -6.60 11.74
CA PRO A 8 7.26 -5.52 10.78
C PRO A 8 8.14 -6.01 9.63
N THR A 9 9.12 -6.88 9.90
CA THR A 9 10.00 -7.42 8.86
C THR A 9 9.21 -8.20 7.80
N ALA A 10 8.20 -8.95 8.22
CA ALA A 10 7.33 -9.68 7.30
C ALA A 10 6.60 -8.75 6.31
N LEU A 11 6.23 -7.52 6.71
CA LEU A 11 5.65 -6.53 5.82
C LEU A 11 6.61 -6.14 4.69
N PHE A 12 7.90 -5.94 5.01
CA PHE A 12 8.91 -5.55 4.02
C PHE A 12 9.26 -6.69 3.04
N VAL A 13 9.22 -7.94 3.50
CA VAL A 13 9.42 -9.10 2.62
C VAL A 13 8.37 -9.12 1.49
N TRP A 14 7.12 -8.74 1.79
CA TRP A 14 6.07 -8.65 0.78
C TRP A 14 6.36 -7.59 -0.29
N PHE A 15 7.00 -6.48 0.08
CA PHE A 15 7.43 -5.46 -0.89
C PHE A 15 8.43 -6.04 -1.90
N LEU A 16 9.39 -6.82 -1.42
CA LEU A 16 10.40 -7.44 -2.27
C LEU A 16 9.79 -8.48 -3.23
N VAL A 17 8.87 -9.31 -2.71
CA VAL A 17 8.29 -10.43 -3.46
C VAL A 17 7.20 -9.95 -4.42
N LEU A 18 6.34 -9.03 -4.00
CA LEU A 18 5.13 -8.64 -4.74
C LEU A 18 5.31 -7.39 -5.61
N GLY A 19 6.39 -6.63 -5.46
CA GLY A 19 6.58 -5.40 -6.25
C GLY A 19 6.51 -5.65 -7.76
N VAL A 20 7.24 -6.63 -8.26
CA VAL A 20 7.26 -6.99 -9.69
C VAL A 20 5.96 -7.68 -10.15
N PRO A 21 5.44 -8.71 -9.45
CA PRO A 21 4.14 -9.30 -9.78
C PRO A 21 2.99 -8.31 -9.81
N THR A 22 2.97 -7.32 -8.90
CA THR A 22 1.95 -6.28 -8.86
C THR A 22 1.94 -5.43 -10.13
N ALA A 23 3.10 -5.06 -10.65
CA ALA A 23 3.22 -4.33 -11.91
C ALA A 23 2.62 -5.13 -13.07
N SER A 24 2.87 -6.45 -13.12
CA SER A 24 2.28 -7.34 -14.12
C SER A 24 0.76 -7.49 -13.94
N LEU A 25 0.30 -7.60 -12.70
CA LEU A 25 -1.14 -7.66 -12.38
C LEU A 25 -1.86 -6.37 -12.81
N MET A 26 -1.26 -5.21 -12.54
CA MET A 26 -1.79 -3.91 -12.92
C MET A 26 -1.97 -3.78 -14.44
N ASN A 27 -1.06 -4.35 -15.22
CA ASN A 27 -1.17 -4.38 -16.68
C ASN A 27 -2.31 -5.30 -17.18
N ARG A 28 -2.72 -6.31 -16.39
CA ARG A 28 -3.78 -7.25 -16.77
C ARG A 28 -5.18 -6.77 -16.39
N ILE A 29 -5.36 -6.29 -15.16
CA ILE A 29 -6.68 -5.93 -14.61
C ILE A 29 -6.94 -4.43 -14.58
N GLY A 30 -5.92 -3.62 -14.95
CA GLY A 30 -5.98 -2.16 -14.92
C GLY A 30 -5.62 -1.57 -13.55
N ARG A 31 -5.17 -0.32 -13.55
CA ARG A 31 -4.64 0.38 -12.36
C ARG A 31 -5.70 0.56 -11.28
N LYS A 32 -6.92 1.00 -11.66
CA LYS A 32 -8.04 1.18 -10.72
C LYS A 32 -8.41 -0.12 -10.01
N ASN A 33 -8.56 -1.20 -10.76
CA ASN A 33 -8.97 -2.50 -10.22
C ASN A 33 -7.88 -3.09 -9.31
N THR A 34 -6.61 -2.83 -9.62
CA THR A 34 -5.48 -3.25 -8.77
C THR A 34 -5.50 -2.53 -7.43
N VAL A 35 -5.79 -1.22 -7.42
CA VAL A 35 -5.95 -0.46 -6.18
C VAL A 35 -7.16 -0.94 -5.38
N LEU A 36 -8.30 -1.20 -6.03
CA LEU A 36 -9.47 -1.76 -5.35
C LEU A 36 -9.19 -3.13 -4.75
N LEU A 37 -8.46 -3.98 -5.47
CA LEU A 37 -8.03 -5.29 -4.97
C LEU A 37 -7.12 -5.15 -3.74
N SER A 38 -6.19 -4.20 -3.74
CA SER A 38 -5.33 -3.93 -2.57
C SER A 38 -6.14 -3.49 -1.35
N MET A 39 -7.14 -2.65 -1.54
CA MET A 39 -8.04 -2.22 -0.48
C MET A 39 -8.87 -3.39 0.06
N ALA A 40 -9.29 -4.31 -0.80
CA ALA A 40 -9.99 -5.52 -0.38
C ALA A 40 -9.08 -6.42 0.49
N PHE A 41 -7.82 -6.63 0.12
CA PHE A 41 -6.87 -7.37 0.96
C PHE A 41 -6.64 -6.69 2.31
N THR A 42 -6.50 -5.37 2.33
CA THR A 42 -6.33 -4.59 3.56
C THR A 42 -7.58 -4.70 4.45
N PHE A 43 -8.77 -4.60 3.88
CA PHE A 43 -10.03 -4.73 4.60
C PHE A 43 -10.18 -6.12 5.24
N VAL A 44 -9.93 -7.18 4.47
CA VAL A 44 -9.96 -8.57 5.00
C VAL A 44 -8.91 -8.74 6.09
N GLY A 45 -7.70 -8.23 5.89
CA GLY A 45 -6.64 -8.26 6.89
C GLY A 45 -7.01 -7.58 8.21
N MET A 46 -7.79 -6.49 8.15
CA MET A 46 -8.29 -5.82 9.36
C MET A 46 -9.43 -6.57 10.06
N ILE A 47 -10.25 -7.31 9.32
CA ILE A 47 -11.39 -8.07 9.89
C ILE A 47 -10.94 -9.36 10.55
N VAL A 48 -9.91 -10.03 10.05
CA VAL A 48 -9.44 -11.33 10.57
C VAL A 48 -9.17 -11.30 12.08
N PRO A 49 -8.45 -10.32 12.67
CA PRO A 49 -8.22 -10.26 14.11
C PRO A 49 -9.47 -9.92 14.93
N VAL A 50 -10.47 -9.29 14.29
CA VAL A 50 -11.74 -8.96 14.94
C VAL A 50 -12.58 -10.21 15.16
N LEU A 51 -12.60 -11.12 14.16
CA LEU A 51 -13.38 -12.36 14.22
C LEU A 51 -12.72 -13.43 15.11
N TRP A 52 -11.42 -13.58 14.99
CA TRP A 52 -10.64 -14.56 15.74
C TRP A 52 -9.36 -13.93 16.27
N TYR A 53 -9.33 -13.65 17.58
CA TYR A 53 -8.15 -13.12 18.22
C TYR A 53 -7.21 -14.27 18.65
N SER A 54 -6.34 -14.70 17.75
CA SER A 54 -5.30 -15.70 17.97
C SER A 54 -3.96 -15.19 17.42
N PHE A 55 -2.86 -15.70 17.91
CA PHE A 55 -1.53 -15.38 17.37
C PHE A 55 -1.43 -15.71 15.87
N ALA A 56 -1.99 -16.86 15.45
CA ALA A 56 -2.04 -17.23 14.04
C ALA A 56 -2.87 -16.24 13.21
N SER A 57 -4.00 -15.76 13.73
CA SER A 57 -4.83 -14.74 13.06
C SER A 57 -4.09 -13.42 12.90
N CYS A 58 -3.30 -13.02 13.88
CA CYS A 58 -2.46 -11.82 13.76
C CYS A 58 -1.41 -11.96 12.65
N ILE A 59 -0.73 -13.10 12.56
CA ILE A 59 0.23 -13.36 11.48
C ILE A 59 -0.44 -13.27 10.11
N VAL A 60 -1.60 -13.91 9.93
CA VAL A 60 -2.37 -13.86 8.68
C VAL A 60 -2.82 -12.43 8.36
N ALA A 61 -3.31 -11.69 9.37
CA ALA A 61 -3.70 -10.30 9.21
C ALA A 61 -2.53 -9.43 8.75
N PHE A 62 -1.38 -9.53 9.40
CA PHE A 62 -0.18 -8.79 9.00
C PHE A 62 0.32 -9.18 7.61
N ALA A 63 0.24 -10.45 7.23
CA ALA A 63 0.56 -10.88 5.87
C ALA A 63 -0.38 -10.24 4.84
N LEU A 64 -1.70 -10.27 5.08
CA LEU A 64 -2.70 -9.65 4.20
C LEU A 64 -2.53 -8.13 4.12
N LEU A 65 -2.26 -7.48 5.25
CA LEU A 65 -1.97 -6.05 5.29
C LEU A 65 -0.70 -5.71 4.52
N GLY A 66 0.34 -6.54 4.63
CA GLY A 66 1.58 -6.39 3.87
C GLY A 66 1.36 -6.51 2.37
N ILE A 67 0.60 -7.51 1.94
CA ILE A 67 0.19 -7.70 0.54
C ILE A 67 -0.59 -6.48 0.05
N GLY A 68 -1.66 -6.09 0.77
CA GLY A 68 -2.51 -4.95 0.42
C GLY A 68 -1.71 -3.65 0.32
N ASN A 69 -0.87 -3.37 1.31
CA ASN A 69 -0.03 -2.16 1.32
C ASN A 69 0.98 -2.14 0.16
N THR A 70 1.63 -3.26 -0.15
CA THR A 70 2.56 -3.37 -1.27
C THR A 70 1.87 -3.09 -2.60
N VAL A 71 0.74 -3.77 -2.85
CA VAL A 71 -0.04 -3.61 -4.07
C VAL A 71 -0.55 -2.17 -4.21
N LEU A 72 -1.01 -1.56 -3.11
CA LEU A 72 -1.46 -0.17 -3.08
C LEU A 72 -0.33 0.80 -3.45
N GLN A 73 0.82 0.69 -2.82
CA GLN A 73 1.95 1.59 -3.04
C GLN A 73 2.51 1.52 -4.46
N VAL A 74 2.59 0.32 -5.03
CA VAL A 74 3.04 0.13 -6.41
C VAL A 74 2.03 0.70 -7.41
N SER A 75 0.73 0.61 -7.13
CA SER A 75 -0.33 0.95 -8.08
C SER A 75 -0.80 2.40 -8.01
N ILE A 76 -0.64 3.08 -6.86
CA ILE A 76 -1.22 4.42 -6.65
C ILE A 76 -0.54 5.49 -7.51
N ASN A 77 0.78 5.43 -7.65
CA ASN A 77 1.53 6.40 -8.45
C ASN A 77 1.18 6.33 -9.95
N PRO A 78 1.16 5.13 -10.57
CA PRO A 78 0.66 4.98 -11.94
C PRO A 78 -0.81 5.38 -12.09
N LEU A 79 -1.68 5.10 -11.10
CA LEU A 79 -3.07 5.53 -11.14
C LEU A 79 -3.18 7.06 -11.16
N LEU A 80 -2.43 7.75 -10.32
CA LEU A 80 -2.38 9.21 -10.29
C LEU A 80 -1.91 9.80 -11.62
N SER A 81 -0.91 9.18 -12.27
CA SER A 81 -0.41 9.64 -13.57
C SER A 81 -1.44 9.53 -14.70
N ASN A 82 -2.48 8.72 -14.54
CA ASN A 82 -3.58 8.62 -15.50
C ASN A 82 -4.65 9.69 -15.31
N VAL A 83 -4.78 10.21 -14.10
CA VAL A 83 -5.88 11.12 -13.72
C VAL A 83 -5.40 12.57 -13.72
N VAL A 84 -4.12 12.79 -13.47
CA VAL A 84 -3.52 14.12 -13.30
C VAL A 84 -2.64 14.46 -14.51
N ASP A 85 -2.87 15.66 -15.08
CA ASP A 85 -2.00 16.18 -16.11
C ASP A 85 -0.54 16.31 -15.62
N GLY A 86 0.42 15.95 -16.46
CA GLY A 86 1.84 15.92 -16.12
C GLY A 86 2.39 17.21 -15.50
N ARG A 87 1.75 18.36 -15.81
CA ARG A 87 2.09 19.67 -15.26
C ARG A 87 1.88 19.77 -13.75
N ASN A 88 0.84 19.11 -13.22
CA ASN A 88 0.45 19.18 -11.82
C ASN A 88 0.84 17.90 -11.05
N MET A 89 1.44 16.93 -11.70
CA MET A 89 1.75 15.61 -11.14
C MET A 89 2.61 15.70 -9.87
N THR A 90 3.68 16.52 -9.91
CA THR A 90 4.56 16.70 -8.73
C THR A 90 3.81 17.30 -7.54
N GLY A 91 2.96 18.32 -7.78
CA GLY A 91 2.15 18.94 -6.73
C GLY A 91 1.19 17.94 -6.09
N VAL A 92 0.47 17.15 -6.89
CA VAL A 92 -0.48 16.15 -6.38
C VAL A 92 0.23 15.04 -5.62
N MET A 93 1.38 14.57 -6.10
CA MET A 93 2.20 13.59 -5.37
C MET A 93 2.68 14.15 -4.02
N THR A 94 3.13 15.41 -3.98
CA THR A 94 3.56 16.06 -2.73
C THR A 94 2.43 16.15 -1.73
N VAL A 95 1.23 16.57 -2.16
CA VAL A 95 0.04 16.58 -1.30
C VAL A 95 -0.32 15.17 -0.81
N GLY A 96 -0.23 14.17 -1.67
CA GLY A 96 -0.45 12.77 -1.30
C GLY A 96 0.52 12.29 -0.21
N GLN A 97 1.80 12.62 -0.31
CA GLN A 97 2.80 12.30 0.72
C GLN A 97 2.56 13.07 2.03
N PHE A 98 2.16 14.34 1.94
CA PHE A 98 1.78 15.13 3.11
C PHE A 98 0.57 14.51 3.85
N CYS A 99 -0.49 14.13 3.12
CA CYS A 99 -1.63 13.43 3.70
C CYS A 99 -1.20 12.10 4.35
N ARG A 100 -0.32 11.34 3.70
CA ARG A 100 0.23 10.10 4.25
C ARG A 100 0.95 10.34 5.58
N SER A 101 1.77 11.38 5.67
CA SER A 101 2.49 11.74 6.91
C SER A 101 1.53 12.12 8.03
N LEU A 102 0.46 12.89 7.72
CA LEU A 102 -0.59 13.20 8.68
C LEU A 102 -1.33 11.95 9.18
N CYS A 103 -1.65 11.02 8.28
CA CYS A 103 -2.28 9.75 8.64
C CYS A 103 -1.34 8.90 9.52
N SER A 104 -0.06 8.88 9.25
CA SER A 104 0.94 8.19 10.07
C SER A 104 1.01 8.77 11.48
N LEU A 105 0.98 10.09 11.61
CA LEU A 105 0.94 10.79 12.90
C LEU A 105 -0.38 10.52 13.65
N SER A 106 -1.50 10.37 12.96
CA SER A 106 -2.80 10.11 13.57
C SER A 106 -2.92 8.69 14.15
N GLY A 107 -2.13 7.73 13.67
CA GLY A 107 -2.19 6.33 14.11
C GLY A 107 -2.02 6.14 15.62
N PRO A 108 -0.93 6.64 16.26
CA PRO A 108 -0.75 6.56 17.70
C PRO A 108 -1.84 7.31 18.49
N LEU A 109 -2.35 8.43 17.95
CA LEU A 109 -3.42 9.20 18.58
C LEU A 109 -4.72 8.39 18.61
N ILE A 110 -5.13 7.82 17.47
CA ILE A 110 -6.33 6.98 17.36
C ILE A 110 -6.22 5.77 18.29
N THR A 111 -5.06 5.12 18.33
CA THR A 111 -4.81 3.99 19.22
C THR A 111 -4.91 4.39 20.71
N SER A 112 -4.36 5.55 21.07
CA SER A 112 -4.45 6.08 22.45
C SER A 112 -5.89 6.43 22.84
N VAL A 113 -6.64 7.05 21.94
CA VAL A 113 -8.06 7.39 22.16
C VAL A 113 -8.92 6.13 22.26
N ALA A 114 -8.70 5.14 21.41
CA ALA A 114 -9.41 3.86 21.48
C ALA A 114 -9.13 3.12 22.79
N ALA A 115 -7.88 3.07 23.23
CA ALA A 115 -7.50 2.42 24.48
C ALA A 115 -8.07 3.12 25.72
N ARG A 116 -8.12 4.47 25.73
CA ARG A 116 -8.63 5.26 26.87
C ARG A 116 -10.14 5.45 26.85
N GLY A 117 -10.75 5.63 25.68
CA GLY A 117 -12.16 5.95 25.53
C GLY A 117 -13.07 4.73 25.41
N LEU A 118 -12.63 3.69 24.72
CA LEU A 118 -13.39 2.47 24.47
C LEU A 118 -12.96 1.30 25.35
N GLY A 119 -11.92 1.48 26.16
CA GLY A 119 -11.42 0.46 27.10
C GLY A 119 -10.61 -0.68 26.48
N ASP A 120 -10.57 -0.80 25.16
CA ASP A 120 -9.84 -1.88 24.49
C ASP A 120 -9.22 -1.38 23.16
N TRP A 121 -7.93 -1.60 22.97
CA TRP A 121 -7.20 -1.22 21.75
C TRP A 121 -7.67 -1.99 20.50
N ARG A 122 -8.42 -3.09 20.68
CA ARG A 122 -8.96 -3.90 19.58
C ARG A 122 -9.92 -3.15 18.67
N TYR A 123 -10.58 -2.11 19.19
CA TYR A 123 -11.49 -1.26 18.40
C TYR A 123 -10.80 -0.48 17.29
N VAL A 124 -9.48 -0.40 17.30
CA VAL A 124 -8.70 0.20 16.20
C VAL A 124 -8.90 -0.56 14.88
N PHE A 125 -8.98 -1.88 14.90
CA PHE A 125 -9.15 -2.71 13.70
C PHE A 125 -10.47 -2.43 12.97
N PRO A 126 -11.65 -2.47 13.63
CA PRO A 126 -12.91 -2.16 12.95
C PRO A 126 -13.00 -0.70 12.49
N ILE A 127 -12.38 0.25 13.19
CA ILE A 127 -12.35 1.66 12.77
C ILE A 127 -11.59 1.78 11.44
N TYR A 128 -10.38 1.22 11.35
CA TYR A 128 -9.61 1.25 10.10
C TYR A 128 -10.25 0.42 8.99
N ALA A 129 -10.89 -0.69 9.31
CA ALA A 129 -11.66 -1.47 8.34
C ALA A 129 -12.80 -0.63 7.73
N LEU A 130 -13.53 0.11 8.55
CA LEU A 130 -14.60 1.01 8.09
C LEU A 130 -14.07 2.12 7.18
N VAL A 131 -12.98 2.78 7.59
CA VAL A 131 -12.33 3.82 6.78
C VAL A 131 -11.86 3.26 5.43
N THR A 132 -11.25 2.08 5.43
CA THR A 132 -10.81 1.40 4.20
C THR A 132 -11.99 1.05 3.30
N LEU A 133 -13.10 0.58 3.86
CA LEU A 133 -14.31 0.26 3.11
C LEU A 133 -14.92 1.51 2.46
N ILE A 134 -15.05 2.60 3.22
CA ILE A 134 -15.55 3.88 2.70
C ILE A 134 -14.64 4.38 1.56
N SER A 135 -13.33 4.32 1.73
CA SER A 135 -12.36 4.72 0.70
C SER A 135 -12.46 3.85 -0.56
N ALA A 136 -12.64 2.54 -0.38
CA ALA A 136 -12.81 1.60 -1.50
C ALA A 136 -14.10 1.87 -2.28
N LEU A 137 -15.23 2.11 -1.57
CA LEU A 137 -16.51 2.44 -2.18
C LEU A 137 -16.44 3.78 -2.93
N TRP A 138 -15.76 4.77 -2.34
CA TRP A 138 -15.53 6.06 -3.00
C TRP A 138 -14.74 5.90 -4.30
N LEU A 139 -13.62 5.19 -4.25
CA LEU A 139 -12.82 4.93 -5.45
C LEU A 139 -13.60 4.12 -6.49
N TRP A 140 -14.40 3.16 -6.06
CA TRP A 140 -15.25 2.37 -6.97
C TRP A 140 -16.27 3.26 -7.69
N ALA A 141 -16.89 4.20 -6.98
CA ALA A 141 -17.85 5.15 -7.54
C ALA A 141 -17.20 6.20 -8.47
N CYS A 142 -15.91 6.53 -8.28
CA CYS A 142 -15.19 7.46 -9.14
C CYS A 142 -15.00 6.87 -10.54
N ARG A 143 -15.30 7.65 -11.57
CA ARG A 143 -15.01 7.29 -12.98
C ARG A 143 -13.56 7.67 -13.27
N VAL A 144 -12.69 6.69 -13.33
CA VAL A 144 -11.30 6.87 -13.78
C VAL A 144 -11.24 6.60 -15.28
N PRO A 145 -10.60 7.45 -16.09
CA PRO A 145 -10.41 7.23 -17.52
C PRO A 145 -9.80 5.85 -17.78
N VAL A 146 -10.35 5.14 -18.76
CA VAL A 146 -9.83 3.82 -19.15
C VAL A 146 -8.46 4.01 -19.81
N GLU A 147 -7.50 3.21 -19.41
CA GLU A 147 -6.16 3.23 -19.98
C GLU A 147 -6.19 2.85 -21.46
N THR A 148 -5.73 3.75 -22.29
CA THR A 148 -5.58 3.53 -23.74
C THR A 148 -4.29 2.81 -24.11
N GLN A 149 -3.33 2.69 -23.17
CA GLN A 149 -2.06 2.03 -23.42
C GLN A 149 -1.74 1.02 -22.32
N VAL A 150 -2.06 -0.22 -22.54
CA VAL A 150 -1.49 -1.36 -21.82
C VAL A 150 -0.10 -1.60 -22.42
N VAL A 151 0.92 -0.95 -21.88
CA VAL A 151 2.30 -1.30 -22.19
C VAL A 151 2.58 -2.60 -21.45
N SER A 152 2.53 -3.70 -22.18
CA SER A 152 2.91 -5.02 -21.66
C SER A 152 4.42 -5.04 -21.40
N THR A 153 4.83 -4.46 -20.28
CA THR A 153 6.23 -4.51 -19.85
C THR A 153 6.48 -5.92 -19.29
N SER A 154 7.26 -6.71 -20.01
CA SER A 154 7.69 -8.01 -19.51
C SER A 154 8.59 -7.84 -18.29
N VAL A 155 8.50 -8.77 -17.34
CA VAL A 155 9.40 -8.80 -16.16
C VAL A 155 10.88 -8.76 -16.59
N LYS A 156 11.19 -9.39 -17.72
CA LYS A 156 12.55 -9.38 -18.32
C LYS A 156 12.98 -7.97 -18.73
N ASP A 157 12.07 -7.17 -19.29
CA ASP A 157 12.37 -5.80 -19.73
C ASP A 157 12.61 -4.88 -18.52
N THR A 158 11.91 -5.12 -17.41
CA THR A 158 12.13 -4.39 -16.15
C THR A 158 13.52 -4.66 -15.58
N PHE A 159 13.97 -5.92 -15.57
CA PHE A 159 15.33 -6.26 -15.14
C PHE A 159 16.40 -5.77 -16.14
N ALA A 160 16.13 -5.76 -17.44
CA ALA A 160 17.02 -5.21 -18.44
C ALA A 160 17.25 -3.68 -18.28
N LEU A 161 16.25 -2.96 -17.75
CA LEU A 161 16.39 -1.55 -17.41
C LEU A 161 17.39 -1.29 -16.28
N LEU A 162 17.50 -2.20 -15.31
CA LEU A 162 18.51 -2.14 -14.25
C LEU A 162 19.96 -2.22 -14.78
N GLY A 163 20.18 -2.77 -15.96
CA GLY A 163 21.48 -2.77 -16.63
C GLY A 163 21.97 -1.36 -17.09
N ARG A 164 21.09 -0.36 -17.10
CA ARG A 164 21.48 1.02 -17.43
C ARG A 164 22.03 1.74 -16.20
N LYS A 165 23.29 2.16 -16.23
CA LYS A 165 24.00 2.80 -15.11
C LYS A 165 23.22 3.96 -14.46
N LYS A 166 22.50 4.78 -15.25
CA LYS A 166 21.67 5.88 -14.72
C LYS A 166 20.49 5.39 -13.87
N ILE A 167 19.83 4.32 -14.30
CA ILE A 167 18.69 3.74 -13.58
C ILE A 167 19.18 3.03 -12.32
N LEU A 168 20.31 2.33 -12.40
CA LEU A 168 20.93 1.69 -11.24
C LEU A 168 21.34 2.72 -10.18
N LEU A 169 21.93 3.86 -10.57
CA LEU A 169 22.27 4.96 -9.66
C LEU A 169 21.04 5.56 -8.99
N LEU A 170 19.96 5.81 -9.75
CA LEU A 170 18.69 6.29 -9.19
C LEU A 170 18.08 5.27 -8.22
N PHE A 171 18.16 3.97 -8.55
CA PHE A 171 17.69 2.91 -7.68
C PHE A 171 18.43 2.90 -6.33
N PHE A 172 19.77 2.96 -6.35
CA PHE A 172 20.56 3.04 -5.14
C PHE A 172 20.33 4.33 -4.34
N ALA A 173 20.16 5.47 -5.03
CA ALA A 173 19.82 6.73 -4.36
C ALA A 173 18.46 6.65 -3.65
N MET A 174 17.44 6.05 -4.28
CA MET A 174 16.14 5.82 -3.65
C MET A 174 16.24 4.83 -2.47
N MET A 175 17.01 3.76 -2.60
CA MET A 175 17.23 2.80 -1.52
C MET A 175 17.91 3.47 -0.32
N ALA A 176 18.94 4.30 -0.56
CA ALA A 176 19.62 5.05 0.50
C ALA A 176 18.67 6.06 1.18
N PHE A 177 17.86 6.76 0.40
CA PHE A 177 16.88 7.72 0.93
C PHE A 177 15.82 7.03 1.80
N LEU A 178 15.23 5.93 1.32
CA LEU A 178 14.24 5.16 2.07
C LEU A 178 14.83 4.48 3.31
N GLY A 179 16.12 4.09 3.27
CA GLY A 179 16.80 3.49 4.42
C GLY A 179 17.12 4.48 5.54
N ILE A 180 17.12 5.79 5.26
CA ILE A 180 17.30 6.84 6.27
C ILE A 180 15.96 7.17 6.96
N ASP A 181 14.83 6.93 6.30
CA ASP A 181 13.46 7.22 6.80
C ASP A 181 12.92 6.13 7.77
N ILE A 182 13.68 5.06 8.00
CA ILE A 182 13.32 3.95 8.92
C ILE A 182 14.12 4.08 10.22
#